data_16923c2b60e7091a165889ddb361e719
#
_entry.id   16923c2b60e7091a165889ddb361e719
#
_cell.length_a   1.000
_cell.length_b   1.000
_cell.length_c   1.000
_cell.angle_alpha   90.00
_cell.angle_beta   90.00
_cell.angle_gamma   90.00
#
_symmetry.space_group_name_H-M   'P 1'
#
loop_
_entity.id
_entity.type
_entity.pdbx_description
1 polymer ?
#
loop_
_entity_poly.entity_id
_entity_poly.type
_entity_poly.pdbx_seq_one_letter_code
_entity_poly.pdbx_strand_id
1 'polypeptide(L)'
;MAMSSEIERLIQAFVSGTDCSIDAANEIEVALDDGFPDDDYVQQTVEMLAMYRPEGGQFLLDTIAMTRRLIETIEHLRKTA
;
A
#
# COMPACT_ATOMS: atom_id res chain seq x y z
N MET A 1 0.50 -15.41 9.73
CA MET A 1 -0.90 -15.23 9.41
C MET A 1 -1.10 -14.72 8.00
N ALA A 2 -2.07 -15.24 7.28
CA ALA A 2 -2.30 -14.82 5.90
C ALA A 2 -2.80 -13.37 5.84
N MET A 3 -2.53 -12.72 4.71
CA MET A 3 -3.05 -11.40 4.41
C MET A 3 -4.58 -11.46 4.35
N SER A 4 -5.27 -10.48 4.95
CA SER A 4 -6.73 -10.46 4.93
C SER A 4 -7.27 -10.19 3.53
N SER A 5 -8.47 -10.69 3.25
CA SER A 5 -9.14 -10.45 1.97
C SER A 5 -9.37 -8.97 1.72
N GLU A 6 -9.64 -8.22 2.78
CA GLU A 6 -9.88 -6.78 2.66
C GLU A 6 -8.62 -6.03 2.22
N ILE A 7 -7.47 -6.35 2.83
CA ILE A 7 -6.20 -5.73 2.46
C ILE A 7 -5.88 -6.05 1.00
N GLU A 8 -6.02 -7.30 0.61
CA GLU A 8 -5.74 -7.71 -0.77
C GLU A 8 -6.66 -6.98 -1.75
N ARG A 9 -7.95 -6.88 -1.45
CA ARG A 9 -8.91 -6.19 -2.29
C ARG A 9 -8.57 -4.71 -2.46
N LEU A 10 -8.21 -4.04 -1.36
CA LEU A 10 -7.85 -2.63 -1.39
C LEU A 10 -6.61 -2.39 -2.25
N ILE A 11 -5.58 -3.22 -2.05
CA ILE A 11 -4.35 -3.06 -2.81
C ILE A 11 -4.58 -3.40 -4.30
N GLN A 12 -5.36 -4.43 -4.60
CA GLN A 12 -5.66 -4.79 -5.98
C GLN A 12 -6.43 -3.68 -6.71
N ALA A 13 -7.36 -3.01 -6.03
CA ALA A 13 -8.07 -1.89 -6.63
C ALA A 13 -7.13 -0.75 -6.99
N PHE A 14 -6.16 -0.47 -6.14
CA PHE A 14 -5.16 0.57 -6.40
C PHE A 14 -4.24 0.15 -7.56
N VAL A 15 -3.70 -1.05 -7.51
CA VAL A 15 -2.73 -1.56 -8.48
C VAL A 15 -3.35 -1.69 -9.86
N SER A 16 -4.62 -2.07 -9.95
CA SER A 16 -5.32 -2.22 -11.24
C SER A 16 -5.73 -0.88 -11.85
N GLY A 17 -5.58 0.22 -11.11
CA GLY A 17 -5.99 1.53 -11.58
C GLY A 17 -7.47 1.85 -11.34
N THR A 18 -8.20 0.95 -10.68
CA THR A 18 -9.62 1.15 -10.39
C THR A 18 -9.82 2.31 -9.42
N ASP A 19 -8.97 2.41 -8.38
CA ASP A 19 -9.06 3.49 -7.42
C ASP A 19 -7.66 3.82 -6.88
N CYS A 20 -7.06 4.87 -7.44
CA CYS A 20 -5.74 5.37 -7.04
C CYS A 20 -5.85 6.67 -6.27
N SER A 21 -6.99 6.94 -5.65
CA SER A 21 -7.22 8.17 -4.91
C SER A 21 -6.42 8.20 -3.61
N ILE A 22 -6.29 9.41 -3.05
CA ILE A 22 -5.67 9.58 -1.74
C ILE A 22 -6.48 8.84 -0.68
N ASP A 23 -7.80 8.84 -0.80
CA ASP A 23 -8.67 8.11 0.12
C ASP A 23 -8.38 6.61 0.09
N ALA A 24 -8.21 6.04 -1.11
CA ALA A 24 -7.85 4.63 -1.24
C ALA A 24 -6.50 4.34 -0.59
N ALA A 25 -5.52 5.21 -0.80
CA ALA A 25 -4.21 5.08 -0.18
C ALA A 25 -4.30 5.13 1.34
N ASN A 26 -5.13 6.02 1.88
CA ASN A 26 -5.34 6.12 3.32
C ASN A 26 -5.97 4.86 3.89
N GLU A 27 -6.91 4.27 3.19
CA GLU A 27 -7.53 3.00 3.63
C GLU A 27 -6.52 1.87 3.67
N ILE A 28 -5.64 1.80 2.65
CA ILE A 28 -4.58 0.80 2.62
C ILE A 28 -3.60 1.04 3.77
N GLU A 29 -3.24 2.29 4.01
CA GLU A 29 -2.33 2.67 5.09
C GLU A 29 -2.84 2.18 6.44
N VAL A 30 -4.10 2.47 6.75
CA VAL A 30 -4.71 2.06 8.02
C VAL A 30 -4.77 0.54 8.12
N ALA A 31 -5.18 -0.13 7.05
CA ALA A 31 -5.31 -1.58 7.06
C ALA A 31 -3.96 -2.29 7.25
N LEU A 32 -2.90 -1.80 6.61
CA LEU A 32 -1.58 -2.37 6.75
C LEU A 32 -1.00 -2.11 8.15
N ASP A 33 -1.17 -0.88 8.65
CA ASP A 33 -0.67 -0.54 9.98
C ASP A 33 -1.35 -1.37 11.07
N ASP A 34 -2.66 -1.57 10.94
CA ASP A 34 -3.44 -2.37 11.87
C ASP A 34 -3.09 -3.86 11.80
N GLY A 35 -2.90 -4.36 10.59
CA GLY A 35 -2.69 -5.80 10.38
C GLY A 35 -1.26 -6.27 10.61
N PHE A 36 -0.27 -5.41 10.40
CA PHE A 36 1.14 -5.80 10.45
C PHE A 36 1.98 -4.75 11.17
N PRO A 37 1.65 -4.43 12.43
CA PRO A 37 2.34 -3.34 13.15
C PRO A 37 3.82 -3.62 13.44
N ASP A 38 4.22 -4.90 13.43
CA ASP A 38 5.59 -5.29 13.76
C ASP A 38 6.43 -5.66 12.53
N ASP A 39 5.89 -5.50 11.33
CA ASP A 39 6.60 -5.84 10.10
C ASP A 39 7.27 -4.57 9.55
N ASP A 40 8.59 -4.52 9.62
CA ASP A 40 9.36 -3.33 9.20
C ASP A 40 9.13 -2.97 7.73
N TYR A 41 9.05 -3.97 6.85
CA TYR A 41 8.82 -3.73 5.43
C TYR A 41 7.43 -3.09 5.22
N VAL A 42 6.42 -3.64 5.88
CA VAL A 42 5.06 -3.12 5.79
C VAL A 42 5.00 -1.70 6.37
N GLN A 43 5.68 -1.45 7.49
CA GLN A 43 5.70 -0.12 8.08
C GLN A 43 6.35 0.91 7.16
N GLN A 44 7.38 0.52 6.41
CA GLN A 44 7.95 1.40 5.39
C GLN A 44 6.92 1.71 4.29
N THR A 45 6.14 0.71 3.89
CA THR A 45 5.06 0.93 2.91
C THR A 45 4.02 1.89 3.45
N VAL A 46 3.67 1.78 4.74
CA VAL A 46 2.75 2.70 5.41
C VAL A 46 3.27 4.13 5.32
N GLU A 47 4.56 4.34 5.61
CA GLU A 47 5.17 5.66 5.51
C GLU A 47 5.13 6.20 4.08
N MET A 48 5.37 5.34 3.08
CA MET A 48 5.30 5.74 1.69
C MET A 48 3.88 6.14 1.29
N LEU A 49 2.87 5.41 1.78
CA LEU A 49 1.47 5.76 1.51
C LEU A 49 1.11 7.13 2.07
N ALA A 50 1.69 7.50 3.21
CA ALA A 50 1.46 8.82 3.79
C ALA A 50 2.02 9.94 2.91
N MET A 51 3.01 9.64 2.07
CA MET A 51 3.62 10.62 1.16
C MET A 51 3.05 10.56 -0.25
N TYR A 52 2.07 9.69 -0.50
CA TYR A 52 1.52 9.50 -1.82
C TYR A 52 0.66 10.69 -2.25
N ARG A 53 0.89 11.15 -3.49
CA ARG A 53 0.06 12.16 -4.16
C ARG A 53 -0.06 11.79 -5.63
N PRO A 54 -1.28 11.60 -6.15
CA PRO A 54 -1.48 11.19 -7.55
C PRO A 54 -0.84 12.14 -8.57
N GLU A 55 -0.82 13.43 -8.26
CA GLU A 55 -0.22 14.43 -9.15
C GLU A 55 1.30 14.43 -9.10
N GLY A 56 1.89 13.73 -8.13
CA GLY A 56 3.31 13.76 -7.91
C GLY A 56 3.75 15.04 -7.22
N GLY A 57 5.03 15.36 -7.32
CA GLY A 57 5.61 16.54 -6.71
C GLY A 57 6.96 16.24 -6.12
N GLN A 58 7.68 17.29 -5.75
CA GLN A 58 9.00 17.15 -5.17
C GLN A 58 8.89 16.47 -3.80
N PHE A 59 9.67 15.41 -3.60
CA PHE A 59 9.69 14.62 -2.36
C PHE A 59 8.39 13.85 -2.08
N LEU A 60 7.50 13.74 -3.09
CA LEU A 60 6.27 12.99 -2.96
C LEU A 60 6.29 11.80 -3.91
N LEU A 61 5.53 10.76 -3.55
CA LEU A 61 5.44 9.55 -4.36
C LEU A 61 4.23 9.66 -5.30
N ASP A 62 4.46 9.41 -6.58
CA ASP A 62 3.38 9.40 -7.57
C ASP A 62 2.73 8.01 -7.66
N THR A 63 1.71 7.90 -8.53
CA THR A 63 0.95 6.66 -8.67
C THR A 63 1.83 5.50 -9.15
N ILE A 64 2.77 5.76 -10.07
CA ILE A 64 3.64 4.71 -10.61
C ILE A 64 4.52 4.13 -9.51
N ALA A 65 5.18 4.98 -8.73
CA ALA A 65 6.07 4.54 -7.66
C ALA A 65 5.29 3.79 -6.58
N MET A 66 4.11 4.30 -6.22
CA MET A 66 3.30 3.68 -5.17
C MET A 66 2.74 2.33 -5.63
N THR A 67 2.29 2.24 -6.88
CA THR A 67 1.81 0.98 -7.44
C THR A 67 2.89 -0.09 -7.39
N ARG A 68 4.13 0.26 -7.79
CA ARG A 68 5.25 -0.68 -7.74
C ARG A 68 5.51 -1.16 -6.33
N ARG A 69 5.52 -0.26 -5.37
CA ARG A 69 5.74 -0.63 -3.96
C ARG A 69 4.64 -1.55 -3.44
N LEU A 70 3.38 -1.27 -3.80
CA LEU A 70 2.26 -2.10 -3.34
C LEU A 70 2.32 -3.51 -3.93
N ILE A 71 2.74 -3.65 -5.18
CA ILE A 71 2.94 -4.97 -5.77
C ILE A 71 4.00 -5.74 -4.99
N GLU A 72 5.11 -5.10 -4.67
CA GLU A 72 6.18 -5.71 -3.89
C GLU A 72 5.71 -6.07 -2.48
N THR A 73 4.87 -5.22 -1.89
CA THR A 73 4.32 -5.46 -0.56
C THR A 73 3.41 -6.70 -0.55
N ILE A 74 2.56 -6.86 -1.57
CA ILE A 74 1.73 -8.06 -1.68
C ILE A 74 2.61 -9.31 -1.75
N GLU A 75 3.66 -9.27 -2.56
CA GLU A 75 4.57 -10.40 -2.69
C GLU A 75 5.25 -10.71 -1.36
N HIS A 76 5.67 -9.68 -0.65
CA HIS A 76 6.28 -9.84 0.68
C HIS A 76 5.32 -10.53 1.64
N LEU A 77 4.06 -10.08 1.67
CA LEU A 77 3.06 -10.65 2.58
C LEU A 77 2.73 -12.10 2.23
N ARG A 78 2.72 -12.44 0.94
CA ARG A 78 2.48 -13.83 0.51
C ARG A 78 3.61 -14.75 0.91
N LYS A 79 4.84 -14.25 0.93
CA LYS A 79 6.00 -15.05 1.34
C LYS A 79 6.05 -15.27 2.85
N THR A 80 5.54 -14.32 3.62
CA THR A 80 5.58 -14.41 5.09
C THR A 80 4.33 -15.06 5.67
N ALA A 81 3.34 -15.30 4.85
CA ALA A 81 2.08 -15.88 5.30
C ALA A 81 2.19 -17.38 5.60
#